data_c39c7178f95d18c9fcd7af6ecca442d9
#
_entry.id   c39c7178f95d18c9fcd7af6ecca442d9
#
_cell.length_a   1.000
_cell.length_b   1.000
_cell.length_c   1.000
_cell.angle_alpha   90.00
_cell.angle_beta   90.00
_cell.angle_gamma   90.00
#
_symmetry.space_group_name_H-M   'P 1'
#
loop_
_entity.id
_entity.type
_entity.pdbx_description
1 polymer ?
#
loop_
_entity_poly.entity_id
_entity_poly.type
_entity_poly.pdbx_seq_one_letter_code
_entity_poly.pdbx_strand_id
1 'polypeptide(L)'
;SLIIYFSKTGNTARAARQIQKETGGKLLRITPKKAYPNDYDATTRVAQNQIRRNIHPAIKTKLPSIKKYRHIYIGYPTWWGQPPMIIHTLFDRYNFKGKTITPFTTSAESPMSSSMPVMRRLAKKDKAKLTKGYRYTSNSGLHNFLVSIGAVKRSKKAKSSKAPSQNQTPATNVTNPTPTDSKSLVVYFSMSGQTQRAAEEIQRLTNSNIFRIQAADPYPTTYDSYAQRGDNERRNNIHPAIRGTILNWDQYSTIYVGFPTWWQQPPMIIHTLFDQYNFSGKTIVPFTTSMSTPMSASMPYIRQMAAPYNATVLNGYRYTGDNAGLRTWLQGLNLIK
;
A
#
# COMPACT_ATOMS: atom_id res chain seq x y z
N SER A 1 15.88 14.19 16.77
CA SER A 1 14.49 14.18 16.26
C SER A 1 13.54 13.43 17.20
N LEU A 2 12.26 13.69 17.08
CA LEU A 2 11.19 12.97 17.77
C LEU A 2 10.23 12.41 16.72
N ILE A 3 9.79 11.17 16.89
CA ILE A 3 8.86 10.49 15.99
C ILE A 3 7.59 10.21 16.78
N ILE A 4 6.57 11.03 16.57
CA ILE A 4 5.25 10.88 17.21
C ILE A 4 4.34 10.16 16.22
N TYR A 5 3.66 9.11 16.64
CA TYR A 5 2.77 8.39 15.73
C TYR A 5 1.55 7.78 16.41
N PHE A 6 0.46 7.72 15.65
CA PHE A 6 -0.71 6.89 15.94
C PHE A 6 -0.74 5.71 14.98
N SER A 7 -1.04 4.52 15.50
CA SER A 7 -1.17 3.31 14.70
C SER A 7 -2.25 2.40 15.26
N LYS A 8 -3.24 2.04 14.44
CA LYS A 8 -4.31 1.10 14.81
C LYS A 8 -3.90 -0.35 14.52
N THR A 9 -3.41 -0.62 13.31
CA THR A 9 -3.12 -1.98 12.81
C THR A 9 -1.62 -2.33 12.77
N GLY A 10 -0.75 -1.47 13.30
CA GLY A 10 0.70 -1.70 13.30
C GLY A 10 1.46 -1.15 12.08
N ASN A 11 0.79 -0.81 10.98
CA ASN A 11 1.47 -0.34 9.76
C ASN A 11 2.25 0.97 9.99
N THR A 12 1.60 1.98 10.60
CA THR A 12 2.28 3.24 10.93
C THR A 12 3.38 3.04 11.97
N ALA A 13 3.20 2.11 12.90
CA ALA A 13 4.25 1.75 13.87
C ALA A 13 5.49 1.14 13.18
N ARG A 14 5.30 0.35 12.12
CA ARG A 14 6.40 -0.19 11.30
C ARG A 14 7.17 0.93 10.61
N ALA A 15 6.47 1.85 9.96
CA ALA A 15 7.07 3.02 9.33
C ALA A 15 7.84 3.88 10.35
N ALA A 16 7.25 4.11 11.53
CA ALA A 16 7.88 4.88 12.60
C ALA A 16 9.19 4.23 13.12
N ARG A 17 9.20 2.90 13.29
CA ARG A 17 10.42 2.15 13.66
C ARG A 17 11.49 2.23 12.57
N GLN A 18 11.11 2.20 11.30
CA GLN A 18 12.07 2.36 10.22
C GLN A 18 12.67 3.78 10.21
N ILE A 19 11.86 4.82 10.42
CA ILE A 19 12.39 6.20 10.59
C ILE A 19 13.33 6.27 11.77
N GLN A 20 13.00 5.62 12.90
CA GLN A 20 13.89 5.55 14.06
C GLN A 20 15.24 4.91 13.71
N LYS A 21 15.21 3.77 13.02
CA LYS A 21 16.42 3.04 12.59
C LYS A 21 17.32 3.92 11.72
N GLU A 22 16.74 4.71 10.83
CA GLU A 22 17.46 5.58 9.89
C GLU A 22 18.00 6.88 10.55
N THR A 23 17.22 7.45 11.48
CA THR A 23 17.49 8.80 12.00
C THR A 23 17.97 8.85 13.45
N GLY A 24 17.91 7.73 14.19
CA GLY A 24 18.17 7.70 15.63
C GLY A 24 17.13 8.46 16.46
N GLY A 25 16.00 8.85 15.89
CA GLY A 25 14.95 9.62 16.55
C GLY A 25 14.26 8.86 17.69
N LYS A 26 13.81 9.58 18.72
CA LYS A 26 13.04 8.98 19.82
C LYS A 26 11.62 8.70 19.37
N LEU A 27 11.11 7.48 19.61
CA LEU A 27 9.72 7.09 19.35
C LEU A 27 8.77 7.53 20.45
N LEU A 28 7.60 8.01 20.05
CA LEU A 28 6.47 8.28 20.92
C LEU A 28 5.18 7.82 20.25
N ARG A 29 4.62 6.71 20.69
CA ARG A 29 3.29 6.27 20.25
C ARG A 29 2.22 6.99 21.05
N ILE A 30 1.28 7.64 20.35
CA ILE A 30 0.08 8.18 20.99
C ILE A 30 -1.05 7.17 20.91
N THR A 31 -1.81 7.06 22.00
CA THR A 31 -2.98 6.17 22.11
C THR A 31 -4.17 7.00 22.58
N PRO A 32 -5.37 6.74 22.07
CA PRO A 32 -6.58 7.41 22.54
C PRO A 32 -6.96 6.91 23.94
N LYS A 33 -7.59 7.79 24.75
CA LYS A 33 -8.13 7.41 26.08
C LYS A 33 -9.25 6.37 25.94
N LYS A 34 -10.16 6.55 24.99
CA LYS A 34 -11.15 5.56 24.57
C LYS A 34 -10.60 4.85 23.32
N ALA A 35 -10.32 3.56 23.42
CA ALA A 35 -9.81 2.78 22.30
C ALA A 35 -10.80 2.76 21.13
N TYR A 36 -10.28 2.80 19.89
CA TYR A 36 -11.10 2.52 18.72
C TYR A 36 -11.55 1.05 18.72
N PRO A 37 -12.74 0.74 18.23
CA PRO A 37 -13.23 -0.63 18.11
C PRO A 37 -12.21 -1.52 17.37
N ASN A 38 -12.24 -2.84 17.66
CA ASN A 38 -11.40 -3.79 16.93
C ASN A 38 -11.94 -4.06 15.52
N ASP A 39 -13.24 -4.05 15.38
CA ASP A 39 -13.94 -4.19 14.11
C ASP A 39 -13.63 -3.00 13.18
N TYR A 40 -13.46 -3.29 11.88
CA TYR A 40 -13.10 -2.28 10.88
C TYR A 40 -14.25 -1.29 10.65
N ASP A 41 -15.47 -1.80 10.42
CA ASP A 41 -16.62 -0.96 10.10
C ASP A 41 -17.01 -0.07 11.28
N ALA A 42 -16.95 -0.62 12.50
CA ALA A 42 -17.16 0.16 13.72
C ALA A 42 -16.08 1.25 13.89
N THR A 43 -14.81 0.93 13.61
CA THR A 43 -13.70 1.93 13.60
C THR A 43 -13.96 3.02 12.58
N THR A 44 -14.38 2.65 11.38
CA THR A 44 -14.68 3.56 10.27
C THR A 44 -15.82 4.51 10.61
N ARG A 45 -16.92 3.99 11.19
CA ARG A 45 -18.05 4.82 11.67
C ARG A 45 -17.65 5.79 12.76
N VAL A 46 -16.84 5.35 13.74
CA VAL A 46 -16.33 6.22 14.80
C VAL A 46 -15.45 7.32 14.22
N ALA A 47 -14.52 6.98 13.33
CA ALA A 47 -13.63 7.95 12.68
C ALA A 47 -14.43 8.98 11.86
N GLN A 48 -15.40 8.54 11.07
CA GLN A 48 -16.26 9.43 10.28
C GLN A 48 -17.08 10.37 11.15
N ASN A 49 -17.65 9.85 12.25
CA ASN A 49 -18.38 10.67 13.20
C ASN A 49 -17.50 11.73 13.86
N GLN A 50 -16.26 11.35 14.24
CA GLN A 50 -15.27 12.32 14.78
C GLN A 50 -14.97 13.42 13.78
N ILE A 51 -14.77 13.07 12.50
CA ILE A 51 -14.51 14.06 11.43
C ILE A 51 -15.71 15.01 11.24
N ARG A 52 -16.91 14.45 11.03
CA ARG A 52 -18.11 15.25 10.78
C ARG A 52 -18.44 16.22 11.91
N ARG A 53 -18.24 15.78 13.16
CA ARG A 53 -18.55 16.55 14.36
C ARG A 53 -17.35 17.28 14.94
N ASN A 54 -16.20 17.27 14.27
CA ASN A 54 -14.94 17.86 14.74
C ASN A 54 -14.57 17.42 16.17
N ILE A 55 -14.77 16.13 16.50
CA ILE A 55 -14.46 15.59 17.83
C ILE A 55 -12.99 15.23 17.88
N HIS A 56 -12.24 15.84 18.79
CA HIS A 56 -10.83 15.58 19.05
C HIS A 56 -10.72 14.56 20.22
N PRO A 57 -10.46 13.26 19.95
CA PRO A 57 -10.43 12.25 21.01
C PRO A 57 -9.25 12.44 21.94
N ALA A 58 -9.50 12.37 23.26
CA ALA A 58 -8.46 12.54 24.26
C ALA A 58 -7.33 11.52 24.12
N ILE A 59 -6.09 11.96 24.27
CA ILE A 59 -4.87 11.10 24.27
C ILE A 59 -4.64 10.57 25.67
N LYS A 60 -4.47 9.24 25.81
CA LYS A 60 -4.10 8.53 27.05
C LYS A 60 -2.60 8.67 27.32
N THR A 61 -1.78 8.60 26.28
CA THR A 61 -0.32 8.66 26.40
C THR A 61 0.12 9.94 27.10
N LYS A 62 0.98 9.84 28.10
CA LYS A 62 1.64 11.00 28.72
C LYS A 62 2.58 11.63 27.69
N LEU A 63 2.32 12.88 27.36
CA LEU A 63 3.09 13.61 26.38
C LEU A 63 4.28 14.33 27.05
N PRO A 64 5.55 13.94 26.73
CA PRO A 64 6.72 14.62 27.30
C PRO A 64 6.95 15.99 26.67
N SER A 65 7.78 16.81 27.28
CA SER A 65 8.18 18.09 26.68
C SER A 65 8.89 17.88 25.34
N ILE A 66 8.47 18.64 24.33
CA ILE A 66 9.06 18.61 22.98
C ILE A 66 10.05 19.77 22.76
N LYS A 67 10.32 20.61 23.75
CA LYS A 67 11.16 21.83 23.62
C LYS A 67 12.51 21.53 22.98
N LYS A 68 13.19 20.44 23.38
CA LYS A 68 14.51 20.07 22.88
C LYS A 68 14.56 19.53 21.44
N TYR A 69 13.42 19.19 20.85
CA TYR A 69 13.37 18.64 19.49
C TYR A 69 13.07 19.73 18.47
N ARG A 70 13.95 19.93 17.50
CA ARG A 70 13.76 20.85 16.37
C ARG A 70 12.98 20.19 15.25
N HIS A 71 13.25 18.90 14.98
CA HIS A 71 12.61 18.15 13.94
C HIS A 71 11.69 17.08 14.54
N ILE A 72 10.45 17.06 14.11
CA ILE A 72 9.42 16.14 14.60
C ILE A 72 8.75 15.45 13.41
N TYR A 73 8.82 14.13 13.39
CA TYR A 73 8.05 13.31 12.46
C TYR A 73 6.68 13.04 13.07
N ILE A 74 5.62 13.21 12.30
CA ILE A 74 4.24 12.91 12.74
C ILE A 74 3.66 11.85 11.84
N GLY A 75 3.41 10.65 12.40
CA GLY A 75 2.93 9.47 11.68
C GLY A 75 1.48 9.12 12.01
N TYR A 76 0.70 8.76 10.96
CA TYR A 76 -0.70 8.40 11.11
C TYR A 76 -1.18 7.52 9.94
N PRO A 77 -2.22 6.69 10.13
CA PRO A 77 -2.95 6.12 9.01
C PRO A 77 -3.82 7.21 8.38
N THR A 78 -3.91 7.24 7.05
CA THR A 78 -4.88 8.14 6.40
C THR A 78 -6.28 7.55 6.52
N TRP A 79 -7.18 8.26 7.18
CA TRP A 79 -8.59 7.91 7.34
C TRP A 79 -9.46 8.97 6.66
N TRP A 80 -10.35 8.56 5.75
CA TRP A 80 -11.20 9.49 5.02
C TRP A 80 -10.41 10.66 4.38
N GLY A 81 -9.26 10.33 3.76
CA GLY A 81 -8.42 11.31 3.07
C GLY A 81 -7.63 12.27 3.96
N GLN A 82 -7.67 12.10 5.30
CA GLN A 82 -7.02 13.02 6.23
C GLN A 82 -6.38 12.30 7.42
N PRO A 83 -5.57 12.99 8.27
CA PRO A 83 -5.12 12.45 9.54
C PRO A 83 -6.31 12.14 10.45
N PRO A 84 -6.28 11.06 11.25
CA PRO A 84 -7.29 10.80 12.28
C PRO A 84 -7.37 11.95 13.28
N MET A 85 -8.56 12.17 13.86
CA MET A 85 -8.81 13.30 14.75
C MET A 85 -7.94 13.33 16.01
N ILE A 86 -7.33 12.20 16.40
CA ILE A 86 -6.32 12.15 17.48
C ILE A 86 -5.05 12.95 17.12
N ILE A 87 -4.75 13.14 15.84
CA ILE A 87 -3.65 14.01 15.39
C ILE A 87 -4.02 15.48 15.63
N HIS A 88 -5.28 15.86 15.45
CA HIS A 88 -5.76 17.21 15.82
C HIS A 88 -5.55 17.45 17.33
N THR A 89 -5.93 16.49 18.18
CA THR A 89 -5.68 16.55 19.62
C THR A 89 -4.21 16.73 19.96
N LEU A 90 -3.31 16.14 19.17
CA LEU A 90 -1.87 16.31 19.37
C LEU A 90 -1.46 17.78 19.20
N PHE A 91 -2.00 18.46 18.18
CA PHE A 91 -1.77 19.91 17.95
C PHE A 91 -2.49 20.79 18.97
N ASP A 92 -3.56 20.34 19.58
CA ASP A 92 -4.20 21.08 20.68
C ASP A 92 -3.39 20.97 21.99
N ARG A 93 -2.60 19.88 22.16
CA ARG A 93 -1.86 19.60 23.39
C ARG A 93 -0.40 20.06 23.36
N TYR A 94 0.18 20.19 22.15
CA TYR A 94 1.54 20.68 21.95
C TYR A 94 1.56 22.00 21.19
N ASN A 95 2.51 22.85 21.52
CA ASN A 95 2.87 24.00 20.71
C ASN A 95 4.07 23.65 19.83
N PHE A 96 3.86 23.56 18.53
CA PHE A 96 4.90 23.24 17.56
C PHE A 96 5.61 24.48 16.98
N LYS A 97 5.43 25.66 17.56
CA LYS A 97 6.07 26.90 17.10
C LYS A 97 7.57 26.73 16.92
N GLY A 98 8.07 27.11 15.73
CA GLY A 98 9.49 27.04 15.39
C GLY A 98 10.02 25.62 15.15
N LYS A 99 9.17 24.59 15.16
CA LYS A 99 9.53 23.22 14.84
C LYS A 99 9.42 22.94 13.35
N THR A 100 10.25 22.02 12.84
CA THR A 100 10.07 21.44 11.52
C THR A 100 9.30 20.14 11.65
N ILE A 101 8.16 20.03 10.99
CA ILE A 101 7.29 18.85 11.00
C ILE A 101 7.41 18.14 9.66
N THR A 102 7.75 16.85 9.70
CA THR A 102 7.70 15.96 8.56
C THR A 102 6.58 14.95 8.78
N PRO A 103 5.44 15.08 8.09
CA PRO A 103 4.38 14.10 8.21
C PRO A 103 4.70 12.85 7.40
N PHE A 104 4.33 11.68 7.94
CA PHE A 104 4.32 10.44 7.18
C PHE A 104 3.04 9.67 7.44
N THR A 105 2.56 9.01 6.42
CA THR A 105 1.30 8.26 6.51
C THR A 105 1.42 6.85 6.00
N THR A 106 0.52 6.03 6.46
CA THR A 106 0.23 4.71 5.90
C THR A 106 -1.22 4.69 5.45
N SER A 107 -1.41 4.27 4.23
CA SER A 107 -2.74 4.03 3.66
C SER A 107 -2.65 2.90 2.67
N ALA A 108 -3.74 2.19 2.45
CA ALA A 108 -3.81 1.23 1.35
C ALA A 108 -3.72 1.96 0.01
N GLU A 109 -4.39 3.11 -0.12
CA GLU A 109 -4.68 3.73 -1.41
C GLU A 109 -4.48 5.25 -1.40
N SER A 110 -4.90 5.95 -0.34
CA SER A 110 -4.83 7.42 -0.30
C SER A 110 -3.38 7.92 -0.42
N PRO A 111 -3.08 8.79 -1.39
CA PRO A 111 -1.76 9.41 -1.50
C PRO A 111 -1.49 10.35 -0.33
N MET A 112 -0.23 10.70 -0.13
CA MET A 112 0.15 11.68 0.91
C MET A 112 -0.56 13.04 0.70
N SER A 113 -0.79 13.42 -0.56
CA SER A 113 -1.42 14.68 -0.94
C SER A 113 -2.82 14.86 -0.34
N SER A 114 -3.59 13.78 -0.14
CA SER A 114 -4.95 13.87 0.41
C SER A 114 -4.97 14.40 1.86
N SER A 115 -3.99 14.04 2.68
CA SER A 115 -3.90 14.47 4.08
C SER A 115 -3.13 15.79 4.29
N MET A 116 -2.36 16.23 3.29
CA MET A 116 -1.51 17.42 3.39
C MET A 116 -2.27 18.73 3.64
N PRO A 117 -3.48 18.99 3.08
CA PRO A 117 -4.23 20.20 3.38
C PRO A 117 -4.52 20.35 4.88
N VAL A 118 -4.93 19.28 5.54
CA VAL A 118 -5.18 19.28 6.98
C VAL A 118 -3.88 19.48 7.75
N MET A 119 -2.79 18.79 7.39
CA MET A 119 -1.50 18.98 8.04
C MET A 119 -0.96 20.40 7.89
N ARG A 120 -1.15 21.04 6.72
CA ARG A 120 -0.77 22.45 6.51
C ARG A 120 -1.56 23.39 7.43
N ARG A 121 -2.87 23.18 7.57
CA ARG A 121 -3.71 24.00 8.46
C ARG A 121 -3.26 23.86 9.91
N LEU A 122 -3.00 22.62 10.39
CA LEU A 122 -2.54 22.37 11.74
C LEU A 122 -1.16 22.99 12.00
N ALA A 123 -0.20 22.78 11.10
CA ALA A 123 1.14 23.35 11.22
C ALA A 123 1.12 24.90 11.17
N LYS A 124 0.28 25.49 10.31
CA LYS A 124 0.13 26.95 10.20
C LYS A 124 -0.42 27.57 11.49
N LYS A 125 -1.41 26.94 12.13
CA LYS A 125 -1.95 27.35 13.43
C LYS A 125 -0.83 27.54 14.46
N ASP A 126 0.12 26.62 14.49
CA ASP A 126 1.23 26.63 15.45
C ASP A 126 2.47 27.37 14.95
N LYS A 127 2.44 28.00 13.78
CA LYS A 127 3.62 28.63 13.16
C LYS A 127 4.80 27.64 13.03
N ALA A 128 4.52 26.39 12.72
CA ALA A 128 5.50 25.35 12.46
C ALA A 128 5.82 25.26 10.96
N LYS A 129 7.07 24.90 10.63
CA LYS A 129 7.49 24.61 9.26
C LYS A 129 7.06 23.20 8.88
N LEU A 130 6.23 23.04 7.86
CA LEU A 130 5.85 21.74 7.32
C LEU A 130 6.72 21.41 6.11
N THR A 131 7.33 20.22 6.12
CA THR A 131 8.07 19.70 4.95
C THR A 131 7.16 18.90 4.03
N LYS A 132 7.74 18.37 2.94
CA LYS A 132 7.08 17.31 2.16
C LYS A 132 6.73 16.14 3.06
N GLY A 133 5.54 15.60 2.87
CA GLY A 133 5.14 14.36 3.54
C GLY A 133 5.55 13.13 2.74
N TYR A 134 5.51 11.96 3.40
CA TYR A 134 5.80 10.68 2.78
C TYR A 134 4.70 9.65 3.08
N ARG A 135 4.16 8.99 2.05
CA ARG A 135 3.36 7.79 2.23
C ARG A 135 4.30 6.58 2.25
N TYR A 136 4.35 5.89 3.36
CA TYR A 136 5.20 4.72 3.51
C TYR A 136 4.71 3.59 2.60
N THR A 137 5.56 3.21 1.67
CA THR A 137 5.33 2.11 0.73
C THR A 137 6.39 1.02 0.84
N SER A 138 7.65 1.41 1.11
CA SER A 138 8.77 0.49 1.28
C SER A 138 9.87 1.13 2.14
N ASN A 139 10.77 0.30 2.67
CA ASN A 139 11.94 0.79 3.42
C ASN A 139 12.91 1.57 2.53
N SER A 140 13.14 1.10 1.29
CA SER A 140 14.00 1.80 0.33
C SER A 140 13.42 3.15 -0.09
N GLY A 141 12.12 3.22 -0.39
CA GLY A 141 11.43 4.47 -0.68
C GLY A 141 11.49 5.45 0.50
N LEU A 142 11.32 4.96 1.73
CA LEU A 142 11.48 5.79 2.92
C LEU A 142 12.92 6.29 3.08
N HIS A 143 13.93 5.43 2.88
CA HIS A 143 15.33 5.83 2.91
C HIS A 143 15.61 6.98 1.91
N ASN A 144 15.21 6.80 0.65
CA ASN A 144 15.38 7.81 -0.39
C ASN A 144 14.66 9.13 -0.03
N PHE A 145 13.48 9.05 0.54
CA PHE A 145 12.76 10.22 1.05
C PHE A 145 13.54 10.93 2.17
N LEU A 146 14.03 10.19 3.17
CA LEU A 146 14.80 10.75 4.29
C LEU A 146 16.10 11.41 3.81
N VAL A 147 16.77 10.81 2.80
CA VAL A 147 17.93 11.43 2.12
C VAL A 147 17.51 12.72 1.42
N SER A 148 16.38 12.73 0.69
CA SER A 148 15.91 13.89 -0.07
C SER A 148 15.57 15.11 0.79
N ILE A 149 15.21 14.89 2.06
CA ILE A 149 14.94 15.97 3.03
C ILE A 149 16.14 16.26 3.94
N GLY A 150 17.30 15.66 3.68
CA GLY A 150 18.54 15.86 4.45
C GLY A 150 18.52 15.26 5.86
N ALA A 151 17.59 14.33 6.14
CA ALA A 151 17.45 13.71 7.46
C ALA A 151 18.50 12.61 7.70
N VAL A 152 18.99 11.99 6.64
CA VAL A 152 20.08 10.99 6.66
C VAL A 152 21.07 11.27 5.52
N LYS A 153 22.33 10.89 5.73
CA LYS A 153 23.37 11.03 4.70
C LYS A 153 23.24 9.91 3.66
N ARG A 154 23.50 10.23 2.41
CA ARG A 154 23.61 9.22 1.34
C ARG A 154 24.72 8.25 1.70
N SER A 155 24.46 6.96 1.81
CA SER A 155 25.51 5.98 2.07
C SER A 155 26.49 5.93 0.90
N LYS A 156 27.80 6.09 1.19
CA LYS A 156 28.88 5.98 0.21
C LYS A 156 29.18 4.51 -0.12
N LYS A 157 28.20 3.75 -0.65
CA LYS A 157 28.50 2.39 -1.16
C LYS A 157 27.58 2.02 -2.32
N ALA A 158 27.99 2.44 -3.49
CA ALA A 158 27.99 1.74 -4.78
C ALA A 158 28.62 2.70 -5.81
N LYS A 159 29.89 2.51 -6.10
CA LYS A 159 30.52 3.05 -7.32
C LYS A 159 29.99 2.29 -8.51
N SER A 160 29.83 3.05 -9.63
CA SER A 160 29.54 2.61 -11.00
C SER A 160 28.04 2.35 -11.24
N SER A 161 27.39 3.17 -12.03
CA SER A 161 27.69 3.67 -13.36
C SER A 161 27.02 5.02 -13.64
N LYS A 162 27.61 5.76 -14.57
CA LYS A 162 27.29 7.10 -15.05
C LYS A 162 25.80 7.38 -15.26
N ALA A 163 25.39 8.55 -14.77
CA ALA A 163 24.20 9.23 -15.23
C ALA A 163 24.37 9.69 -16.68
N PRO A 164 23.29 9.72 -17.43
CA PRO A 164 23.07 10.86 -18.32
C PRO A 164 21.86 11.69 -17.88
N SER A 165 22.04 12.96 -18.19
CA SER A 165 21.15 14.08 -17.97
C SER A 165 19.86 14.00 -18.79
N GLN A 166 18.82 14.47 -18.15
CA GLN A 166 17.64 15.20 -18.67
C GLN A 166 16.93 14.75 -19.96
N ASN A 167 15.67 14.70 -19.77
CA ASN A 167 14.53 15.09 -20.59
C ASN A 167 13.64 13.96 -21.13
N GLN A 168 12.39 14.22 -20.93
CA GLN A 168 11.21 13.61 -21.56
C GLN A 168 10.82 12.22 -21.04
N THR A 169 9.65 12.22 -20.43
CA THR A 169 8.86 11.03 -20.16
C THR A 169 8.71 10.18 -21.45
N PRO A 170 9.42 9.07 -21.54
CA PRO A 170 9.04 8.02 -22.47
C PRO A 170 8.12 7.05 -21.73
N ALA A 171 7.12 6.60 -22.42
CA ALA A 171 6.34 5.43 -22.03
C ALA A 171 7.30 4.33 -21.58
N THR A 172 7.30 4.04 -20.28
CA THR A 172 8.09 2.94 -19.73
C THR A 172 7.63 1.66 -20.42
N ASN A 173 8.50 1.09 -21.19
CA ASN A 173 8.37 -0.27 -21.68
C ASN A 173 8.03 -1.16 -20.49
N VAL A 174 6.91 -1.86 -20.60
CA VAL A 174 6.58 -2.97 -19.71
C VAL A 174 7.71 -3.99 -19.92
N THR A 175 8.65 -4.04 -18.99
CA THR A 175 9.71 -5.06 -19.03
C THR A 175 9.01 -6.40 -18.89
N ASN A 176 9.02 -7.17 -19.97
CA ASN A 176 8.68 -8.58 -19.92
C ASN A 176 9.55 -9.24 -18.83
N PRO A 177 9.01 -10.21 -18.08
CA PRO A 177 9.83 -10.95 -17.14
C PRO A 177 11.04 -11.53 -17.89
N THR A 178 12.23 -11.38 -17.30
CA THR A 178 13.41 -12.08 -17.80
C THR A 178 13.06 -13.56 -17.85
N PRO A 179 13.13 -14.22 -19.03
CA PRO A 179 12.75 -15.61 -19.12
C PRO A 179 13.65 -16.44 -18.20
N THR A 180 13.07 -17.01 -17.16
CA THR A 180 13.65 -18.12 -16.41
C THR A 180 12.98 -19.39 -16.90
N ASP A 181 13.59 -20.56 -16.72
CA ASP A 181 12.96 -21.86 -17.03
C ASP A 181 11.80 -22.21 -16.08
N SER A 182 11.31 -21.22 -15.33
CA SER A 182 10.21 -21.39 -14.39
C SER A 182 8.90 -21.66 -15.11
N LYS A 183 8.23 -22.75 -14.71
CA LYS A 183 6.87 -23.07 -15.17
C LYS A 183 5.77 -22.32 -14.40
N SER A 184 6.14 -21.36 -13.57
CA SER A 184 5.19 -20.57 -12.79
C SER A 184 5.34 -19.07 -13.05
N LEU A 185 4.22 -18.36 -13.00
CA LEU A 185 4.14 -16.92 -13.25
C LEU A 185 3.28 -16.25 -12.20
N VAL A 186 3.79 -15.17 -11.63
CA VAL A 186 3.01 -14.25 -10.82
C VAL A 186 2.47 -13.11 -11.69
N VAL A 187 1.17 -13.08 -11.89
CA VAL A 187 0.48 -11.98 -12.61
C VAL A 187 -0.30 -11.16 -11.60
N TYR A 188 -0.08 -9.85 -11.56
CA TYR A 188 -0.75 -9.03 -10.56
C TYR A 188 -1.09 -7.63 -11.04
N PHE A 189 -2.20 -7.11 -10.52
CA PHE A 189 -2.59 -5.71 -10.61
C PHE A 189 -2.42 -5.03 -9.25
N SER A 190 -1.86 -3.82 -9.24
CA SER A 190 -1.65 -3.08 -7.98
C SER A 190 -1.68 -1.57 -8.22
N MET A 191 -2.53 -0.85 -7.47
CA MET A 191 -2.57 0.62 -7.47
C MET A 191 -1.66 1.20 -6.38
N SER A 192 -1.71 0.64 -5.18
CA SER A 192 -1.04 1.20 -3.99
C SER A 192 0.31 0.55 -3.65
N GLY A 193 0.73 -0.47 -4.41
CA GLY A 193 1.95 -1.24 -4.15
C GLY A 193 1.78 -2.36 -3.10
N GLN A 194 0.60 -2.55 -2.49
CA GLN A 194 0.40 -3.63 -1.50
C GLN A 194 0.39 -5.00 -2.19
N THR A 195 -0.41 -5.16 -3.25
CA THR A 195 -0.45 -6.38 -4.04
C THR A 195 0.90 -6.65 -4.70
N GLN A 196 1.62 -5.61 -5.11
CA GLN A 196 2.98 -5.73 -5.63
C GLN A 196 3.92 -6.39 -4.62
N ARG A 197 3.90 -5.99 -3.35
CA ARG A 197 4.74 -6.61 -2.30
C ARG A 197 4.44 -8.08 -2.11
N ALA A 198 3.16 -8.45 -2.09
CA ALA A 198 2.76 -9.86 -2.02
C ALA A 198 3.28 -10.63 -3.24
N ALA A 199 3.16 -10.04 -4.44
CA ALA A 199 3.62 -10.63 -5.69
C ALA A 199 5.14 -10.84 -5.71
N GLU A 200 5.91 -9.83 -5.29
CA GLU A 200 7.38 -9.90 -5.19
C GLU A 200 7.83 -10.95 -4.17
N GLU A 201 7.13 -11.08 -3.05
CA GLU A 201 7.45 -12.10 -2.04
C GLU A 201 7.09 -13.51 -2.54
N ILE A 202 5.95 -13.71 -3.24
CA ILE A 202 5.61 -14.97 -3.88
C ILE A 202 6.66 -15.32 -4.94
N GLN A 203 7.03 -14.37 -5.80
CA GLN A 203 8.09 -14.57 -6.79
C GLN A 203 9.39 -15.06 -6.13
N ARG A 204 9.81 -14.38 -5.07
CA ARG A 204 11.03 -14.72 -4.34
C ARG A 204 10.99 -16.14 -3.73
N LEU A 205 9.85 -16.54 -3.17
CA LEU A 205 9.66 -17.83 -2.50
C LEU A 205 9.53 -18.99 -3.48
N THR A 206 8.95 -18.74 -4.66
CA THR A 206 8.61 -19.78 -5.65
C THR A 206 9.54 -19.77 -6.86
N ASN A 207 10.46 -18.83 -6.94
CA ASN A 207 11.31 -18.57 -8.12
C ASN A 207 10.50 -18.43 -9.43
N SER A 208 9.30 -17.85 -9.35
CA SER A 208 8.40 -17.64 -10.48
C SER A 208 8.82 -16.45 -11.33
N ASN A 209 8.44 -16.44 -12.60
CA ASN A 209 8.42 -15.20 -13.38
C ASN A 209 7.35 -14.25 -12.81
N ILE A 210 7.44 -12.96 -13.13
CA ILE A 210 6.48 -11.97 -12.63
C ILE A 210 6.05 -11.02 -13.73
N PHE A 211 4.74 -10.70 -13.79
CA PHE A 211 4.18 -9.74 -14.72
C PHE A 211 3.20 -8.80 -14.00
N ARG A 212 3.44 -7.51 -14.11
CA ARG A 212 2.54 -6.49 -13.59
C ARG A 212 1.52 -6.09 -14.63
N ILE A 213 0.25 -6.30 -14.36
CA ILE A 213 -0.85 -5.79 -15.16
C ILE A 213 -0.91 -4.26 -15.04
N GLN A 214 -0.97 -3.59 -16.17
CA GLN A 214 -1.24 -2.16 -16.28
C GLN A 214 -2.39 -1.96 -17.27
N ALA A 215 -3.32 -1.07 -16.98
CA ALA A 215 -4.35 -0.71 -17.94
C ALA A 215 -3.74 0.05 -19.13
N ALA A 216 -4.22 -0.22 -20.33
CA ALA A 216 -3.81 0.50 -21.55
C ALA A 216 -4.14 1.99 -21.42
N ASP A 217 -5.33 2.30 -20.87
CA ASP A 217 -5.70 3.62 -20.39
C ASP A 217 -5.44 3.64 -18.86
N PRO A 218 -4.41 4.37 -18.36
CA PRO A 218 -4.03 4.33 -16.97
C PRO A 218 -5.15 4.78 -16.03
N TYR A 219 -5.31 4.08 -14.90
CA TYR A 219 -6.22 4.54 -13.86
C TYR A 219 -5.77 5.90 -13.30
N PRO A 220 -6.72 6.79 -12.99
CA PRO A 220 -6.41 8.04 -12.30
C PRO A 220 -5.63 7.80 -11.00
N THR A 221 -4.83 8.78 -10.62
CA THR A 221 -3.92 8.65 -9.46
C THR A 221 -4.58 8.98 -8.11
N THR A 222 -5.75 9.64 -8.13
CA THR A 222 -6.49 9.97 -6.90
C THR A 222 -7.46 8.84 -6.56
N TYR A 223 -7.62 8.57 -5.26
CA TYR A 223 -8.52 7.51 -4.79
C TYR A 223 -9.93 7.64 -5.35
N ASP A 224 -10.55 8.80 -5.16
CA ASP A 224 -11.95 9.02 -5.58
C ASP A 224 -12.13 8.79 -7.09
N SER A 225 -11.17 9.26 -7.89
CA SER A 225 -11.26 9.13 -9.35
C SER A 225 -11.09 7.68 -9.83
N TYR A 226 -10.12 6.93 -9.28
CA TYR A 226 -9.99 5.53 -9.71
C TYR A 226 -11.04 4.63 -9.07
N ALA A 227 -11.53 4.95 -7.87
CA ALA A 227 -12.67 4.27 -7.27
C ALA A 227 -13.92 4.48 -8.12
N GLN A 228 -14.22 5.73 -8.52
CA GLN A 228 -15.35 6.02 -9.40
C GLN A 228 -15.24 5.26 -10.73
N ARG A 229 -14.04 5.24 -11.34
CA ARG A 229 -13.80 4.47 -12.57
C ARG A 229 -14.00 2.97 -12.34
N GLY A 230 -13.42 2.39 -11.30
CA GLY A 230 -13.55 0.96 -10.99
C GLY A 230 -15.00 0.56 -10.67
N ASP A 231 -15.78 1.43 -9.99
CA ASP A 231 -17.21 1.21 -9.77
C ASP A 231 -18.02 1.26 -11.07
N ASN A 232 -17.69 2.21 -11.97
CA ASN A 232 -18.29 2.28 -13.29
C ASN A 232 -17.97 1.03 -14.14
N GLU A 233 -16.70 0.59 -14.13
CA GLU A 233 -16.27 -0.64 -14.82
C GLU A 233 -17.06 -1.85 -14.31
N ARG A 234 -17.19 -2.00 -13.00
CA ARG A 234 -17.92 -3.08 -12.35
C ARG A 234 -19.41 -3.05 -12.69
N ARG A 235 -20.07 -1.90 -12.56
CA ARG A 235 -21.53 -1.77 -12.80
C ARG A 235 -21.91 -2.01 -14.23
N ASN A 236 -21.05 -1.64 -15.16
CA ASN A 236 -21.29 -1.72 -16.59
C ASN A 236 -20.58 -2.91 -17.26
N ASN A 237 -19.97 -3.80 -16.46
CA ASN A 237 -19.20 -4.95 -16.93
C ASN A 237 -18.16 -4.56 -18.00
N ILE A 238 -17.45 -3.45 -17.77
CA ILE A 238 -16.40 -2.97 -18.66
C ILE A 238 -15.09 -3.65 -18.26
N HIS A 239 -14.48 -4.38 -19.18
CA HIS A 239 -13.19 -5.03 -19.01
C HIS A 239 -12.08 -4.13 -19.59
N PRO A 240 -11.31 -3.38 -18.78
CA PRO A 240 -10.29 -2.48 -19.30
C PRO A 240 -9.16 -3.22 -20.01
N ALA A 241 -8.74 -2.73 -21.17
CA ALA A 241 -7.64 -3.34 -21.91
C ALA A 241 -6.33 -3.32 -21.09
N ILE A 242 -5.58 -4.41 -21.16
CA ILE A 242 -4.26 -4.55 -20.54
C ILE A 242 -3.20 -4.00 -21.50
N ARG A 243 -2.25 -3.23 -20.96
CA ARG A 243 -1.08 -2.75 -21.69
C ARG A 243 -0.04 -3.86 -21.79
N GLY A 244 0.40 -4.14 -23.03
CA GLY A 244 1.40 -5.16 -23.31
C GLY A 244 0.82 -6.58 -23.33
N THR A 245 1.70 -7.55 -23.47
CA THR A 245 1.34 -8.98 -23.61
C THR A 245 2.26 -9.83 -22.77
N ILE A 246 1.72 -10.85 -22.12
CA ILE A 246 2.52 -11.87 -21.44
C ILE A 246 3.07 -12.82 -22.50
N LEU A 247 4.39 -12.80 -22.67
CA LEU A 247 5.05 -13.68 -23.65
C LEU A 247 5.12 -15.10 -23.09
N ASN A 248 5.15 -16.07 -24.00
CA ASN A 248 5.31 -17.50 -23.69
C ASN A 248 4.30 -18.01 -22.64
N TRP A 249 3.05 -17.51 -22.69
CA TRP A 249 2.00 -17.88 -21.74
C TRP A 249 1.85 -19.40 -21.55
N ASP A 250 1.98 -20.14 -22.63
CA ASP A 250 1.73 -21.58 -22.63
C ASP A 250 2.77 -22.38 -21.84
N GLN A 251 3.97 -21.84 -21.62
CA GLN A 251 5.00 -22.50 -20.82
C GLN A 251 4.63 -22.59 -19.33
N TYR A 252 3.73 -21.74 -18.85
CA TYR A 252 3.36 -21.66 -17.44
C TYR A 252 2.23 -22.64 -17.11
N SER A 253 2.47 -23.53 -16.15
CA SER A 253 1.46 -24.43 -15.61
C SER A 253 0.80 -23.89 -14.33
N THR A 254 1.50 -23.03 -13.59
CA THR A 254 1.00 -22.42 -12.35
C THR A 254 0.96 -20.89 -12.48
N ILE A 255 -0.21 -20.31 -12.30
CA ILE A 255 -0.42 -18.86 -12.40
C ILE A 255 -0.89 -18.33 -11.05
N TYR A 256 -0.05 -17.55 -10.39
CA TYR A 256 -0.44 -16.77 -9.23
C TYR A 256 -1.13 -15.50 -9.71
N VAL A 257 -2.39 -15.29 -9.31
CA VAL A 257 -3.20 -14.14 -9.74
C VAL A 257 -3.42 -13.20 -8.57
N GLY A 258 -2.79 -12.02 -8.61
CA GLY A 258 -2.80 -11.04 -7.54
C GLY A 258 -3.60 -9.78 -7.84
N PHE A 259 -4.43 -9.32 -6.89
CA PHE A 259 -5.26 -8.13 -7.09
C PHE A 259 -5.64 -7.46 -5.76
N PRO A 260 -5.92 -6.15 -5.75
CA PRO A 260 -6.64 -5.53 -4.64
C PRO A 260 -8.11 -5.91 -4.71
N THR A 261 -8.74 -6.27 -3.59
CA THR A 261 -10.19 -6.48 -3.59
C THR A 261 -10.92 -5.14 -3.65
N TRP A 262 -11.70 -4.93 -4.71
CA TRP A 262 -12.59 -3.79 -4.90
C TRP A 262 -14.05 -4.26 -4.87
N TRP A 263 -14.88 -3.65 -4.01
CA TRP A 263 -16.29 -4.06 -3.86
C TRP A 263 -16.49 -5.58 -3.75
N GLN A 264 -15.69 -6.22 -2.89
CA GLN A 264 -15.72 -7.65 -2.57
C GLN A 264 -15.33 -8.59 -3.73
N GLN A 265 -14.82 -8.05 -4.85
CA GLN A 265 -14.44 -8.83 -6.03
C GLN A 265 -13.09 -8.39 -6.61
N PRO A 266 -12.49 -9.15 -7.53
CA PRO A 266 -11.36 -8.68 -8.32
C PRO A 266 -11.74 -7.45 -9.15
N PRO A 267 -10.83 -6.48 -9.38
CA PRO A 267 -11.06 -5.39 -10.34
C PRO A 267 -11.31 -5.92 -11.75
N MET A 268 -12.10 -5.20 -12.54
CA MET A 268 -12.50 -5.64 -13.88
C MET A 268 -11.33 -5.90 -14.85
N ILE A 269 -10.19 -5.29 -14.61
CA ILE A 269 -8.95 -5.59 -15.37
C ILE A 269 -8.45 -7.02 -15.16
N ILE A 270 -8.79 -7.67 -14.04
CA ILE A 270 -8.51 -9.10 -13.83
C ILE A 270 -9.42 -9.97 -14.71
N HIS A 271 -10.66 -9.54 -14.95
CA HIS A 271 -11.53 -10.23 -15.93
C HIS A 271 -10.89 -10.20 -17.33
N THR A 272 -10.31 -9.06 -17.73
CA THR A 272 -9.57 -8.97 -19.00
C THR A 272 -8.42 -9.97 -19.12
N LEU A 273 -7.73 -10.29 -18.00
CA LEU A 273 -6.69 -11.31 -18.01
C LEU A 273 -7.27 -12.67 -18.41
N PHE A 274 -8.43 -13.04 -17.87
CA PHE A 274 -9.10 -14.29 -18.22
C PHE A 274 -9.72 -14.27 -19.62
N ASP A 275 -10.11 -13.11 -20.14
CA ASP A 275 -10.61 -12.99 -21.50
C ASP A 275 -9.49 -13.16 -22.55
N GLN A 276 -8.26 -12.73 -22.24
CA GLN A 276 -7.16 -12.67 -23.18
C GLN A 276 -6.27 -13.92 -23.19
N TYR A 277 -6.25 -14.70 -22.11
CA TYR A 277 -5.32 -15.82 -21.96
C TYR A 277 -6.05 -17.14 -21.70
N ASN A 278 -5.57 -18.20 -22.32
CA ASN A 278 -6.10 -19.55 -22.13
C ASN A 278 -5.56 -20.16 -20.83
N PHE A 279 -6.43 -20.45 -19.89
CA PHE A 279 -6.10 -21.10 -18.61
C PHE A 279 -6.29 -22.61 -18.60
N SER A 280 -6.62 -23.23 -19.73
CA SER A 280 -6.84 -24.68 -19.79
C SER A 280 -5.61 -25.46 -19.33
N GLY A 281 -5.82 -26.41 -18.44
CA GLY A 281 -4.75 -27.23 -17.84
C GLY A 281 -3.83 -26.50 -16.86
N LYS A 282 -4.13 -25.23 -16.51
CA LYS A 282 -3.31 -24.46 -15.57
C LYS A 282 -3.89 -24.50 -14.15
N THR A 283 -2.99 -24.37 -13.19
CA THR A 283 -3.33 -24.17 -11.77
C THR A 283 -3.32 -22.69 -11.45
N ILE A 284 -4.43 -22.18 -10.96
CA ILE A 284 -4.61 -20.77 -10.56
C ILE A 284 -4.48 -20.69 -9.04
N VAL A 285 -3.58 -19.82 -8.58
CA VAL A 285 -3.29 -19.57 -7.16
C VAL A 285 -3.62 -18.12 -6.84
N PRO A 286 -4.87 -17.80 -6.45
CA PRO A 286 -5.27 -16.41 -6.29
C PRO A 286 -4.81 -15.84 -4.95
N PHE A 287 -4.39 -14.56 -4.96
CA PHE A 287 -4.10 -13.82 -3.74
C PHE A 287 -4.62 -12.39 -3.84
N THR A 288 -5.02 -11.85 -2.73
CA THR A 288 -5.56 -10.49 -2.69
C THR A 288 -4.99 -9.66 -1.56
N THR A 289 -5.11 -8.36 -1.71
CA THR A 289 -4.91 -7.38 -0.65
C THR A 289 -6.19 -6.57 -0.44
N SER A 290 -6.57 -6.42 0.80
CA SER A 290 -7.72 -5.61 1.19
C SER A 290 -7.56 -5.11 2.62
N MET A 291 -8.30 -4.06 2.98
CA MET A 291 -8.33 -3.56 4.35
C MET A 291 -8.96 -4.56 5.31
N SER A 292 -10.12 -5.12 4.92
CA SER A 292 -10.93 -6.00 5.78
C SER A 292 -11.61 -7.15 5.03
N THR A 293 -11.85 -7.02 3.73
CA THR A 293 -12.57 -8.02 2.94
C THR A 293 -11.76 -9.32 2.88
N PRO A 294 -12.30 -10.46 3.31
CA PRO A 294 -11.60 -11.73 3.24
C PRO A 294 -11.44 -12.21 1.79
N MET A 295 -10.48 -13.08 1.54
CA MET A 295 -10.29 -13.70 0.21
C MET A 295 -11.52 -14.45 -0.27
N SER A 296 -12.29 -15.05 0.66
CA SER A 296 -13.52 -15.79 0.36
C SER A 296 -14.55 -14.98 -0.42
N ALA A 297 -14.57 -13.66 -0.26
CA ALA A 297 -15.49 -12.79 -1.02
C ALA A 297 -15.15 -12.75 -2.52
N SER A 298 -13.87 -12.82 -2.89
CA SER A 298 -13.40 -12.79 -4.28
C SER A 298 -13.34 -14.16 -4.94
N MET A 299 -13.32 -15.24 -4.16
CA MET A 299 -13.16 -16.62 -4.70
C MET A 299 -14.26 -17.05 -5.68
N PRO A 300 -15.56 -16.72 -5.48
CA PRO A 300 -16.60 -17.07 -6.45
C PRO A 300 -16.31 -16.49 -7.85
N TYR A 301 -15.85 -15.24 -7.91
CA TYR A 301 -15.53 -14.57 -9.19
C TYR A 301 -14.33 -15.22 -9.88
N ILE A 302 -13.27 -15.57 -9.14
CA ILE A 302 -12.12 -16.28 -9.70
C ILE A 302 -12.55 -17.64 -10.26
N ARG A 303 -13.36 -18.40 -9.53
CA ARG A 303 -13.86 -19.69 -10.00
C ARG A 303 -14.76 -19.55 -11.23
N GLN A 304 -15.61 -18.51 -11.26
CA GLN A 304 -16.47 -18.22 -12.42
C GLN A 304 -15.62 -17.89 -13.67
N MET A 305 -14.59 -17.06 -13.53
CA MET A 305 -13.70 -16.73 -14.65
C MET A 305 -12.86 -17.94 -15.12
N ALA A 306 -12.49 -18.82 -14.20
CA ALA A 306 -11.72 -20.04 -14.51
C ALA A 306 -12.56 -21.19 -15.10
N ALA A 307 -13.87 -21.21 -14.84
CA ALA A 307 -14.76 -22.29 -15.23
C ALA A 307 -14.75 -22.66 -16.72
N PRO A 308 -14.74 -21.69 -17.67
CA PRO A 308 -14.69 -21.99 -19.12
C PRO A 308 -13.45 -22.76 -19.53
N TYR A 309 -12.36 -22.67 -18.74
CA TYR A 309 -11.07 -23.32 -19.03
C TYR A 309 -10.88 -24.65 -18.32
N ASN A 310 -11.82 -25.05 -17.47
CA ASN A 310 -11.64 -26.21 -16.58
C ASN A 310 -10.29 -26.17 -15.80
N ALA A 311 -9.87 -24.96 -15.42
CA ALA A 311 -8.62 -24.73 -14.70
C ALA A 311 -8.76 -25.11 -13.22
N THR A 312 -7.68 -25.59 -12.61
CA THR A 312 -7.64 -25.90 -11.17
C THR A 312 -7.47 -24.60 -10.38
N VAL A 313 -8.42 -24.25 -9.52
CA VAL A 313 -8.33 -23.06 -8.66
C VAL A 313 -8.07 -23.48 -7.22
N LEU A 314 -6.88 -23.15 -6.71
CA LEU A 314 -6.48 -23.43 -5.32
C LEU A 314 -7.10 -22.43 -4.35
N ASN A 315 -7.00 -22.73 -3.05
CA ASN A 315 -7.45 -21.81 -2.02
C ASN A 315 -6.61 -20.54 -1.99
N GLY A 316 -7.28 -19.40 -2.08
CA GLY A 316 -6.62 -18.11 -2.15
C GLY A 316 -6.20 -17.55 -0.78
N TYR A 317 -5.33 -16.55 -0.81
CA TYR A 317 -4.78 -15.90 0.38
C TYR A 317 -5.04 -14.39 0.38
N ARG A 318 -5.38 -13.84 1.55
CA ARG A 318 -5.41 -12.40 1.76
C ARG A 318 -4.12 -11.95 2.44
N TYR A 319 -3.28 -11.27 1.70
CA TYR A 319 -2.03 -10.72 2.22
C TYR A 319 -2.29 -9.44 3.03
N THR A 320 -1.85 -9.42 4.27
CA THR A 320 -1.98 -8.29 5.21
C THR A 320 -0.65 -7.65 5.59
N GLY A 321 0.41 -8.00 4.86
CA GLY A 321 1.79 -7.59 5.17
C GLY A 321 2.55 -8.61 6.03
N ASP A 322 1.96 -9.77 6.26
CA ASP A 322 2.57 -10.90 6.97
C ASP A 322 3.23 -11.88 5.99
N ASN A 323 4.55 -11.81 5.88
CA ASN A 323 5.31 -12.70 5.02
C ASN A 323 5.43 -14.12 5.59
N ALA A 324 5.36 -14.28 6.91
CA ALA A 324 5.39 -15.61 7.53
C ALA A 324 4.09 -16.38 7.21
N GLY A 325 2.93 -15.72 7.37
CA GLY A 325 1.65 -16.29 6.98
C GLY A 325 1.55 -16.59 5.48
N LEU A 326 2.14 -15.73 4.63
CA LEU A 326 2.22 -15.99 3.18
C LEU A 326 3.03 -17.26 2.88
N ARG A 327 4.18 -17.44 3.53
CA ARG A 327 5.01 -18.64 3.40
C ARG A 327 4.24 -19.89 3.84
N THR A 328 3.63 -19.85 5.03
CA THR A 328 2.83 -20.97 5.56
C THR A 328 1.69 -21.36 4.62
N TRP A 329 1.02 -20.36 4.02
CA TRP A 329 -0.01 -20.62 3.01
C TRP A 329 0.54 -21.36 1.78
N LEU A 330 1.68 -20.90 1.22
CA LEU A 330 2.31 -21.55 0.06
C LEU A 330 2.78 -22.98 0.39
N GLN A 331 3.30 -23.23 1.61
CA GLN A 331 3.66 -24.57 2.09
C GLN A 331 2.44 -25.47 2.21
N GLY A 332 1.33 -24.95 2.78
CA GLY A 332 0.07 -25.67 2.88
C GLY A 332 -0.54 -26.07 1.53
N LEU A 333 -0.18 -25.38 0.46
CA LEU A 333 -0.55 -25.71 -0.92
C LEU A 333 0.50 -26.59 -1.64
N ASN A 334 1.57 -27.00 -0.97
CA ASN A 334 2.71 -27.73 -1.54
C ASN A 334 3.39 -27.01 -2.73
N LEU A 335 3.39 -25.69 -2.73
CA LEU A 335 4.00 -24.86 -3.78
C LEU A 335 5.44 -24.45 -3.46
N ILE A 336 5.85 -24.59 -2.21
CA ILE A 336 7.22 -24.44 -1.71
C ILE A 336 7.50 -25.45 -0.59
N LYS A 337 8.79 -25.70 -0.30
CA LYS A 337 9.24 -26.54 0.81
C LYS A 337 9.24 -25.80 2.15
#